data_1ce494761bd5f3b438132b49c0c72c35
#
_entry.id   1ce494761bd5f3b438132b49c0c72c35
#
_cell.length_a   1.000
_cell.length_b   1.000
_cell.length_c   1.000
_cell.angle_alpha   90.00
_cell.angle_beta   90.00
_cell.angle_gamma   90.00
#
_symmetry.space_group_name_H-M   'P 1'
#
loop_
_entity.id
_entity.type
_entity.pdbx_description
1 polymer ?
#
loop_
_entity_poly.entity_id
_entity_poly.type
_entity_poly.pdbx_seq_one_letter_code
_entity_poly.pdbx_strand_id
1 'polypeptide(L)'
;TTRSGRDVAIEFFTRKEDAGKVRFGIESLKHAMKWDETRFGLEYDLDIYMVVAVGDFNMGAMENKGLNIFNTSCVLADSRTATDADFERVEAVIAHEYFHNWTGNRVTCRDWFQLSLKEGLTVFRDQEFSADRASRAVRRIENVSRLRAFQFPEDAGPMAHPVRPASYED
;
A
#
# COMPACT_ATOMS: atom_id res chain seq x y z
N THR A 1 19.41 5.42 0.59
CA THR A 1 20.05 5.41 1.93
C THR A 1 19.01 5.75 2.98
N THR A 2 18.89 4.96 4.05
CA THR A 2 18.02 5.17 5.21
C THR A 2 18.54 6.32 6.09
N ARG A 3 17.73 6.72 7.08
CA ARG A 3 18.11 7.76 8.05
C ARG A 3 19.37 7.42 8.85
N SER A 4 19.58 6.13 9.17
CA SER A 4 20.80 5.67 9.86
C SER A 4 22.05 5.56 8.95
N GLY A 5 21.90 5.82 7.65
CA GLY A 5 23.00 5.77 6.66
C GLY A 5 23.17 4.40 5.99
N ARG A 6 22.25 3.45 6.20
CA ARG A 6 22.30 2.14 5.54
C ARG A 6 21.72 2.23 4.13
N ASP A 7 22.37 1.60 3.17
CA ASP A 7 21.85 1.51 1.81
C ASP A 7 20.87 0.35 1.66
N VAL A 8 19.78 0.61 0.96
CA VAL A 8 18.76 -0.39 0.60
C VAL A 8 18.64 -0.40 -0.93
N ALA A 9 18.92 -1.54 -1.54
CA ALA A 9 18.66 -1.75 -2.97
C ALA A 9 17.15 -1.81 -3.23
N ILE A 10 16.68 -1.13 -4.27
CA ILE A 10 15.30 -1.17 -4.72
C ILE A 10 15.28 -1.75 -6.12
N GLU A 11 14.61 -2.89 -6.29
CA GLU A 11 14.54 -3.61 -7.56
C GLU A 11 13.10 -3.83 -7.99
N PHE A 12 12.78 -3.45 -9.23
CA PHE A 12 11.47 -3.66 -9.84
C PHE A 12 11.60 -4.61 -11.03
N PHE A 13 10.89 -5.70 -10.98
CA PHE A 13 10.84 -6.71 -12.02
C PHE A 13 9.54 -6.60 -12.82
N THR A 14 9.64 -6.39 -14.11
CA THR A 14 8.52 -6.23 -15.01
C THR A 14 8.81 -6.89 -16.36
N ARG A 15 7.80 -6.97 -17.23
CA ARG A 15 8.01 -7.29 -18.64
C ARG A 15 8.87 -6.19 -19.28
N LYS A 16 9.63 -6.56 -20.30
CA LYS A 16 10.54 -5.65 -20.99
C LYS A 16 9.83 -4.40 -21.57
N GLU A 17 8.65 -4.58 -22.11
CA GLU A 17 7.80 -3.51 -22.66
C GLU A 17 7.29 -2.52 -21.59
N ASP A 18 7.29 -2.90 -20.34
CA ASP A 18 6.81 -2.09 -19.20
C ASP A 18 7.94 -1.42 -18.42
N ALA A 19 9.20 -1.69 -18.77
CA ALA A 19 10.36 -1.17 -18.02
C ALA A 19 10.39 0.36 -17.92
N GLY A 20 9.87 1.07 -18.92
CA GLY A 20 9.76 2.54 -18.92
C GLY A 20 8.66 3.11 -18.01
N LYS A 21 7.76 2.28 -17.49
CA LYS A 21 6.57 2.69 -16.72
C LYS A 21 6.74 2.58 -15.20
N VAL A 22 7.90 2.06 -14.72
CA VAL A 22 8.14 1.81 -13.27
C VAL A 22 8.63 3.02 -12.50
N ARG A 23 9.07 4.07 -13.18
CA ARG A 23 9.77 5.20 -12.56
C ARG A 23 8.95 5.85 -11.44
N PHE A 24 7.66 6.10 -11.70
CA PHE A 24 6.78 6.71 -10.71
C PHE A 24 6.62 5.82 -9.47
N GLY A 25 6.46 4.50 -9.67
CA GLY A 25 6.39 3.53 -8.58
C GLY A 25 7.65 3.49 -7.71
N ILE A 26 8.83 3.56 -8.33
CA ILE A 26 10.11 3.62 -7.60
C ILE A 26 10.20 4.89 -6.74
N GLU A 27 9.82 6.05 -7.29
CA GLU A 27 9.84 7.30 -6.53
C GLU A 27 8.78 7.30 -5.42
N SER A 28 7.60 6.73 -5.66
CA SER A 28 6.55 6.56 -4.64
C SER A 28 7.04 5.72 -3.46
N LEU A 29 7.75 4.62 -3.73
CA LEU A 29 8.36 3.79 -2.68
C LEU A 29 9.39 4.57 -1.85
N LYS A 30 10.27 5.32 -2.50
CA LYS A 30 11.26 6.17 -1.80
C LYS A 30 10.58 7.21 -0.91
N HIS A 31 9.49 7.81 -1.39
CA HIS A 31 8.70 8.75 -0.59
C HIS A 31 8.05 8.07 0.62
N ALA A 32 7.47 6.88 0.45
CA ALA A 32 6.88 6.12 1.54
C ALA A 32 7.92 5.73 2.60
N MET A 33 9.09 5.24 2.18
CA MET A 33 10.22 4.94 3.06
C MET A 33 10.63 6.18 3.87
N LYS A 34 10.83 7.30 3.19
CA LYS A 34 11.24 8.55 3.83
C LYS A 34 10.19 9.10 4.80
N TRP A 35 8.92 9.01 4.44
CA TRP A 35 7.81 9.45 5.28
C TRP A 35 7.73 8.63 6.56
N ASP A 36 7.85 7.30 6.45
CA ASP A 36 7.79 6.38 7.60
C ASP A 36 8.95 6.62 8.58
N GLU A 37 10.16 6.79 8.05
CA GLU A 37 11.32 7.17 8.84
C GLU A 37 11.16 8.51 9.56
N THR A 38 10.52 9.48 8.90
CA THR A 38 10.37 10.83 9.44
C THR A 38 9.25 10.92 10.46
N ARG A 39 8.12 10.26 10.17
CA ARG A 39 6.89 10.35 10.95
C ARG A 39 6.89 9.42 12.16
N PHE A 40 7.42 8.20 11.99
CA PHE A 40 7.36 7.13 12.99
C PHE A 40 8.74 6.62 13.43
N GLY A 41 9.82 7.07 12.81
CA GLY A 41 11.17 6.56 13.11
C GLY A 41 11.39 5.12 12.62
N LEU A 42 10.58 4.64 11.69
CA LEU A 42 10.59 3.27 11.20
C LEU A 42 11.42 3.15 9.93
N GLU A 43 12.59 2.54 10.03
CA GLU A 43 13.45 2.23 8.87
C GLU A 43 13.13 0.83 8.33
N TYR A 44 13.30 0.67 7.02
CA TYR A 44 13.25 -0.66 6.40
C TYR A 44 14.41 -1.52 6.91
N ASP A 45 14.16 -2.76 7.23
CA ASP A 45 15.08 -3.62 7.99
C ASP A 45 15.86 -4.64 7.14
N LEU A 46 15.62 -4.72 5.83
CA LEU A 46 16.39 -5.52 4.89
C LEU A 46 17.27 -4.63 4.01
N ASP A 47 18.27 -5.23 3.37
CA ASP A 47 19.20 -4.52 2.47
C ASP A 47 18.67 -4.43 1.03
N ILE A 48 17.57 -5.12 0.74
CA ILE A 48 16.92 -5.12 -0.57
C ILE A 48 15.40 -5.10 -0.42
N TYR A 49 14.74 -4.31 -1.27
CA TYR A 49 13.28 -4.28 -1.45
C TYR A 49 12.96 -4.59 -2.90
N MET A 50 12.29 -5.72 -3.13
CA MET A 50 11.94 -6.17 -4.47
C MET A 50 10.44 -6.05 -4.73
N VAL A 51 10.08 -5.68 -5.95
CA VAL A 51 8.72 -5.58 -6.46
C VAL A 51 8.61 -6.34 -7.78
N VAL A 52 7.62 -7.22 -7.88
CA VAL A 52 7.29 -7.94 -9.13
C VAL A 52 5.94 -7.44 -9.64
N ALA A 53 5.90 -6.91 -10.86
CA ALA A 53 4.68 -6.51 -11.56
C ALA A 53 4.09 -7.68 -12.36
N VAL A 54 2.86 -8.08 -12.04
CA VAL A 54 2.16 -9.23 -12.62
C VAL A 54 0.89 -8.78 -13.31
N GLY A 55 0.71 -9.10 -14.60
CA GLY A 55 -0.46 -8.67 -15.40
C GLY A 55 -1.75 -9.40 -15.02
N ASP A 56 -1.66 -10.68 -14.70
CA ASP A 56 -2.80 -11.54 -14.39
C ASP A 56 -2.91 -11.83 -12.89
N PHE A 57 -2.70 -10.83 -12.06
CA PHE A 57 -2.85 -10.91 -10.62
C PHE A 57 -4.28 -10.54 -10.22
N ASN A 58 -4.95 -11.39 -9.46
CA ASN A 58 -6.36 -11.23 -9.08
C ASN A 58 -6.58 -10.29 -7.88
N MET A 59 -5.51 -9.76 -7.28
CA MET A 59 -5.53 -8.76 -6.22
C MET A 59 -4.85 -7.46 -6.68
N GLY A 60 -4.88 -6.42 -5.86
CA GLY A 60 -4.13 -5.19 -6.11
C GLY A 60 -2.64 -5.39 -5.90
N ALA A 61 -2.27 -5.86 -4.73
CA ALA A 61 -0.90 -6.21 -4.39
C ALA A 61 -0.84 -7.19 -3.22
N MET A 62 0.37 -7.59 -2.83
CA MET A 62 0.65 -8.45 -1.68
C MET A 62 2.02 -8.10 -1.07
N GLU A 63 2.03 -7.90 0.21
CA GLU A 63 3.16 -7.41 1.02
C GLU A 63 4.23 -8.46 1.35
N ASN A 64 4.43 -9.50 0.55
CA ASN A 64 5.43 -10.52 0.86
C ASN A 64 6.78 -9.90 1.22
N LYS A 65 7.27 -10.19 2.42
CA LYS A 65 8.46 -9.57 2.98
C LYS A 65 9.67 -9.68 2.05
N GLY A 66 10.18 -8.53 1.62
CA GLY A 66 11.34 -8.44 0.73
C GLY A 66 11.05 -8.67 -0.76
N LEU A 67 9.92 -9.29 -1.13
CA LEU A 67 9.51 -9.51 -2.53
C LEU A 67 8.00 -9.29 -2.68
N ASN A 68 7.59 -8.05 -2.77
CA ASN A 68 6.19 -7.67 -2.94
C ASN A 68 5.70 -8.00 -4.36
N ILE A 69 4.46 -8.43 -4.48
CA ILE A 69 3.81 -8.72 -5.78
C ILE A 69 2.74 -7.68 -6.02
N PHE A 70 2.72 -7.09 -7.21
CA PHE A 70 1.76 -6.06 -7.60
C PHE A 70 1.05 -6.40 -8.90
N ASN A 71 -0.24 -6.18 -8.94
CA ASN A 71 -0.94 -6.02 -10.21
C ASN A 71 -0.30 -4.85 -10.97
N THR A 72 -0.10 -5.01 -12.28
CA THR A 72 0.50 -3.96 -13.12
C THR A 72 -0.23 -2.62 -13.01
N SER A 73 -1.55 -2.62 -12.82
CA SER A 73 -2.37 -1.41 -12.63
C SER A 73 -2.10 -0.66 -11.32
N CYS A 74 -1.40 -1.27 -10.36
CA CYS A 74 -1.07 -0.71 -9.06
C CYS A 74 0.40 -0.30 -8.91
N VAL A 75 1.23 -0.51 -9.96
CA VAL A 75 2.67 -0.22 -9.89
C VAL A 75 3.22 0.47 -11.14
N LEU A 76 2.54 0.33 -12.28
CA LEU A 76 2.97 0.92 -13.55
C LEU A 76 2.14 2.15 -13.90
N ALA A 77 2.80 3.22 -14.30
CA ALA A 77 2.14 4.42 -14.81
C ALA A 77 2.92 4.97 -16.01
N ASP A 78 2.22 5.13 -17.15
CA ASP A 78 2.75 5.78 -18.34
C ASP A 78 2.20 7.21 -18.40
N SER A 79 3.07 8.21 -18.34
CA SER A 79 2.69 9.63 -18.32
C SER A 79 1.88 10.09 -19.54
N ARG A 80 1.84 9.29 -20.61
CA ARG A 80 1.06 9.58 -21.83
C ARG A 80 -0.39 9.09 -21.74
N THR A 81 -0.68 8.14 -20.86
CA THR A 81 -1.98 7.46 -20.81
C THR A 81 -2.59 7.39 -19.42
N ALA A 82 -1.78 7.48 -18.35
CA ALA A 82 -2.24 7.44 -16.97
C ALA A 82 -2.94 8.76 -16.59
N THR A 83 -4.05 8.63 -15.87
CA THR A 83 -4.77 9.75 -15.26
C THR A 83 -4.17 10.11 -13.90
N ASP A 84 -4.56 11.24 -13.34
CA ASP A 84 -4.17 11.61 -11.95
C ASP A 84 -4.61 10.54 -10.96
N ALA A 85 -5.80 9.96 -11.14
CA ALA A 85 -6.30 8.87 -10.30
C ALA A 85 -5.44 7.59 -10.40
N ASP A 86 -4.82 7.30 -11.55
CA ASP A 86 -3.90 6.18 -11.71
C ASP A 86 -2.59 6.44 -10.97
N PHE A 87 -2.04 7.65 -11.04
CA PHE A 87 -0.87 8.03 -10.27
C PHE A 87 -1.12 7.97 -8.77
N GLU A 88 -2.25 8.50 -8.30
CA GLU A 88 -2.64 8.44 -6.90
C GLU A 88 -2.81 7.01 -6.41
N ARG A 89 -3.41 6.13 -7.22
CA ARG A 89 -3.53 4.70 -6.90
C ARG A 89 -2.19 4.03 -6.77
N VAL A 90 -1.28 4.23 -7.72
CA VAL A 90 0.08 3.67 -7.68
C VAL A 90 0.82 4.12 -6.41
N GLU A 91 0.80 5.42 -6.10
CA GLU A 91 1.46 5.94 -4.89
C GLU A 91 0.84 5.36 -3.62
N ALA A 92 -0.48 5.30 -3.52
CA ALA A 92 -1.18 4.80 -2.34
C ALA A 92 -0.97 3.30 -2.12
N VAL A 93 -1.07 2.47 -3.17
CA VAL A 93 -0.90 1.02 -3.03
C VAL A 93 0.57 0.67 -2.72
N ILE A 94 1.53 1.32 -3.35
CA ILE A 94 2.96 1.12 -3.03
C ILE A 94 3.25 1.50 -1.57
N ALA A 95 2.70 2.59 -1.08
CA ALA A 95 2.85 2.99 0.31
C ALA A 95 2.19 1.99 1.26
N HIS A 96 0.99 1.52 0.93
CA HIS A 96 0.25 0.50 1.70
C HIS A 96 1.10 -0.76 1.89
N GLU A 97 1.59 -1.36 0.79
CA GLU A 97 2.42 -2.57 0.85
C GLU A 97 3.74 -2.34 1.60
N TYR A 98 4.36 -1.18 1.43
CA TYR A 98 5.55 -0.84 2.20
C TYR A 98 5.27 -0.73 3.69
N PHE A 99 4.16 -0.11 4.09
CA PHE A 99 3.80 0.05 5.50
C PHE A 99 3.48 -1.27 6.19
N HIS A 100 3.05 -2.28 5.47
CA HIS A 100 2.94 -3.64 5.98
C HIS A 100 4.28 -4.20 6.48
N ASN A 101 5.42 -3.62 6.12
CA ASN A 101 6.71 -4.04 6.67
C ASN A 101 6.69 -4.11 8.20
N TRP A 102 5.99 -3.20 8.85
CA TRP A 102 5.79 -3.19 10.31
C TRP A 102 4.45 -3.84 10.70
N THR A 103 3.33 -3.35 10.18
CA THR A 103 1.99 -3.84 10.51
C THR A 103 1.56 -4.96 9.55
N GLY A 104 1.95 -6.16 9.85
CA GLY A 104 1.71 -7.37 9.07
C GLY A 104 2.92 -8.28 9.00
N ASN A 105 4.10 -7.75 8.67
CA ASN A 105 5.32 -8.53 8.52
C ASN A 105 6.13 -8.63 9.82
N ARG A 106 6.68 -7.54 10.32
CA ARG A 106 7.45 -7.56 11.59
C ARG A 106 6.57 -7.77 12.81
N VAL A 107 5.39 -7.15 12.82
CA VAL A 107 4.35 -7.38 13.81
C VAL A 107 3.25 -8.16 13.12
N THR A 108 3.37 -9.47 13.12
CA THR A 108 2.46 -10.39 12.45
C THR A 108 1.15 -10.53 13.21
N CYS A 109 0.02 -10.67 12.49
CA CYS A 109 -1.25 -11.05 13.08
C CYS A 109 -1.15 -12.41 13.77
N ARG A 110 -1.61 -12.49 15.03
CA ARG A 110 -1.70 -13.75 15.76
C ARG A 110 -2.74 -14.68 15.14
N ASP A 111 -3.84 -14.13 14.70
CA ASP A 111 -4.98 -14.81 14.07
C ASP A 111 -5.81 -13.81 13.26
N TRP A 112 -6.74 -14.27 12.45
CA TRP A 112 -7.56 -13.42 11.59
C TRP A 112 -8.58 -12.56 12.34
N PHE A 113 -8.88 -12.83 13.62
CA PHE A 113 -9.64 -11.90 14.47
C PHE A 113 -8.93 -10.56 14.66
N GLN A 114 -7.62 -10.52 14.44
CA GLN A 114 -6.77 -9.34 14.60
C GLN A 114 -6.49 -8.62 13.26
N LEU A 115 -7.22 -8.96 12.18
CA LEU A 115 -6.96 -8.42 10.84
C LEU A 115 -6.97 -6.87 10.80
N SER A 116 -7.80 -6.21 11.60
CA SER A 116 -7.84 -4.76 11.72
C SER A 116 -6.53 -4.16 12.25
N LEU A 117 -5.74 -4.91 13.00
CA LEU A 117 -4.42 -4.47 13.48
C LEU A 117 -3.34 -4.56 12.39
N LYS A 118 -3.56 -5.38 11.37
CA LYS A 118 -2.72 -5.45 10.17
C LYS A 118 -3.22 -4.44 9.13
N GLU A 119 -4.37 -4.72 8.53
CA GLU A 119 -4.93 -3.93 7.43
C GLU A 119 -5.38 -2.54 7.88
N GLY A 120 -6.11 -2.45 8.99
CA GLY A 120 -6.65 -1.17 9.46
C GLY A 120 -5.56 -0.16 9.84
N LEU A 121 -4.49 -0.60 10.52
CA LEU A 121 -3.35 0.28 10.83
C LEU A 121 -2.55 0.65 9.59
N THR A 122 -2.45 -0.24 8.61
CA THR A 122 -1.78 0.03 7.34
C THR A 122 -2.59 1.00 6.49
N VAL A 123 -3.92 0.81 6.38
CA VAL A 123 -4.83 1.76 5.71
C VAL A 123 -4.78 3.14 6.38
N PHE A 124 -4.75 3.21 7.71
CA PHE A 124 -4.59 4.49 8.40
C PHE A 124 -3.31 5.21 7.96
N ARG A 125 -2.19 4.48 7.89
CA ARG A 125 -0.89 5.07 7.52
C ARG A 125 -0.83 5.47 6.06
N ASP A 126 -1.37 4.67 5.14
CA ASP A 126 -1.40 5.04 3.72
C ASP A 126 -2.28 6.26 3.45
N GLN A 127 -3.40 6.40 4.17
CA GLN A 127 -4.27 7.59 4.09
C GLN A 127 -3.59 8.84 4.65
N GLU A 128 -2.88 8.75 5.78
CA GLU A 128 -2.10 9.86 6.34
C GLU A 128 -0.94 10.24 5.39
N PHE A 129 -0.24 9.27 4.84
CA PHE A 129 0.80 9.50 3.83
C PHE A 129 0.23 10.24 2.61
N SER A 130 -0.85 9.72 2.02
CA SER A 130 -1.50 10.34 0.87
C SER A 130 -2.00 11.76 1.16
N ALA A 131 -2.51 12.00 2.39
CA ALA A 131 -2.94 13.33 2.83
C ALA A 131 -1.77 14.31 2.99
N ASP A 132 -0.62 13.84 3.47
CA ASP A 132 0.60 14.66 3.61
C ASP A 132 1.28 14.91 2.25
N ARG A 133 1.10 14.01 1.27
CA ARG A 133 1.65 14.11 -0.09
C ARG A 133 0.85 15.03 -1.00
N ALA A 134 -0.47 15.10 -0.82
CA ALA A 134 -1.38 15.85 -1.70
C ALA A 134 -2.24 16.83 -0.90
N SER A 135 -3.55 16.64 -0.87
CA SER A 135 -4.48 17.50 -0.16
C SER A 135 -5.29 16.70 0.88
N ARG A 136 -5.08 17.00 2.14
CA ARG A 136 -5.83 16.38 3.25
C ARG A 136 -7.35 16.57 3.10
N ALA A 137 -7.79 17.72 2.60
CA ALA A 137 -9.22 18.01 2.39
C ALA A 137 -9.79 17.13 1.27
N VAL A 138 -9.10 17.00 0.14
CA VAL A 138 -9.52 16.16 -0.98
C VAL A 138 -9.56 14.69 -0.54
N ARG A 139 -8.50 14.20 0.10
CA ARG A 139 -8.48 12.82 0.64
C ARG A 139 -9.63 12.56 1.62
N ARG A 140 -9.96 13.54 2.47
CA ARG A 140 -11.11 13.39 3.37
C ARG A 140 -12.43 13.24 2.61
N ILE A 141 -12.64 14.02 1.55
CA ILE A 141 -13.83 13.92 0.70
C ILE A 141 -13.92 12.53 0.03
N GLU A 142 -12.82 12.04 -0.53
CA GLU A 142 -12.73 10.72 -1.16
C GLU A 142 -13.01 9.59 -0.15
N ASN A 143 -12.38 9.63 1.03
CA ASN A 143 -12.59 8.65 2.08
C ASN A 143 -14.05 8.60 2.54
N VAL A 144 -14.69 9.75 2.70
CA VAL A 144 -16.13 9.84 3.04
C VAL A 144 -17.00 9.27 1.90
N SER A 145 -16.65 9.55 0.65
CA SER A 145 -17.35 8.99 -0.51
C SER A 145 -17.28 7.46 -0.53
N ARG A 146 -16.09 6.89 -0.32
CA ARG A 146 -15.89 5.43 -0.24
C ARG A 146 -16.63 4.81 0.94
N LEU A 147 -16.56 5.42 2.13
CA LEU A 147 -17.29 4.97 3.31
C LEU A 147 -18.80 4.85 3.02
N ARG A 148 -19.37 5.88 2.39
CA ARG A 148 -20.79 5.91 2.04
C ARG A 148 -21.18 4.95 0.92
N ALA A 149 -20.28 4.76 -0.07
CA ALA A 149 -20.58 3.92 -1.22
C ALA A 149 -20.43 2.42 -0.93
N PHE A 150 -19.57 2.03 -0.01
CA PHE A 150 -19.23 0.63 0.24
C PHE A 150 -19.55 0.18 1.67
N GLN A 151 -18.96 0.82 2.67
CA GLN A 151 -19.09 0.35 4.05
C GLN A 151 -20.52 0.49 4.60
N PHE A 152 -21.18 1.62 4.40
CA PHE A 152 -22.55 1.79 4.92
C PHE A 152 -23.56 0.82 4.29
N PRO A 153 -23.52 0.55 2.96
CA PRO A 153 -24.36 -0.51 2.38
C PRO A 153 -24.05 -1.91 2.92
N GLU A 154 -22.79 -2.24 3.14
CA GLU A 154 -22.38 -3.50 3.75
C GLU A 154 -22.88 -3.63 5.19
N ASP A 155 -22.68 -2.60 6.01
CA ASP A 155 -23.13 -2.57 7.41
C ASP A 155 -24.66 -2.59 7.55
N ALA A 156 -25.38 -2.12 6.56
CA ALA A 156 -26.84 -2.16 6.50
C ALA A 156 -27.40 -3.47 5.92
N GLY A 157 -26.55 -4.35 5.42
CA GLY A 157 -26.91 -5.57 4.70
C GLY A 157 -26.65 -6.86 5.47
N PRO A 158 -26.90 -8.02 4.83
CA PRO A 158 -26.68 -9.33 5.44
C PRO A 158 -25.21 -9.68 5.68
N MET A 159 -24.28 -8.92 5.10
CA MET A 159 -22.85 -9.10 5.29
C MET A 159 -22.29 -8.25 6.44
N ALA A 160 -23.14 -7.56 7.19
CA ALA A 160 -22.70 -6.77 8.35
C ALA A 160 -21.99 -7.64 9.38
N HIS A 161 -20.84 -7.17 9.85
CA HIS A 161 -20.03 -7.85 10.85
C HIS A 161 -19.26 -6.83 11.70
N PRO A 162 -18.90 -7.17 12.95
CA PRO A 162 -18.09 -6.30 13.78
C PRO A 162 -16.66 -6.21 13.25
N VAL A 163 -15.95 -5.12 13.60
CA VAL A 163 -14.53 -4.91 13.23
C VAL A 163 -13.65 -6.08 13.66
N ARG A 164 -13.90 -6.65 14.82
CA ARG A 164 -13.35 -7.94 15.23
C ARG A 164 -14.42 -9.01 14.96
N PRO A 165 -14.27 -9.85 13.95
CA PRO A 165 -15.27 -10.84 13.62
C PRO A 165 -15.46 -11.85 14.75
N ALA A 166 -16.68 -12.42 14.86
CA ALA A 166 -16.98 -13.47 15.84
C ALA A 166 -16.43 -14.84 15.40
N SER A 167 -16.35 -15.06 14.08
CA SER A 167 -15.80 -16.26 13.45
C SER A 167 -15.19 -15.90 12.10
N TYR A 168 -14.33 -16.74 11.57
CA TYR A 168 -13.82 -16.70 10.19
C TYR A 168 -13.67 -18.13 9.68
N GLU A 169 -13.76 -18.30 8.37
CA GLU A 169 -13.45 -19.54 7.68
C GLU A 169 -12.05 -19.41 7.03
N ASP A 170 -11.27 -20.50 7.08
CA ASP A 170 -9.95 -20.59 6.45
C ASP A 170 -10.07 -20.88 4.94
#